data_ceb6af56889beccf93f9d9c57a31c694
#
_entry.id   ceb6af56889beccf93f9d9c57a31c694
#
_cell.length_a   1.000
_cell.length_b   1.000
_cell.length_c   1.000
_cell.angle_alpha   90.00
_cell.angle_beta   90.00
_cell.angle_gamma   90.00
#
_symmetry.space_group_name_H-M   'P 1'
#
loop_
_entity.id
_entity.type
_entity.pdbx_description
1 polymer ?
#
loop_
_entity_poly.entity_id
_entity_poly.type
_entity_poly.pdbx_seq_one_letter_code
_entity_poly.pdbx_strand_id
1 'polypeptide(L)'
;MKLPLLAFFILLLSSGAGAQTVDALGTFTPYSLFGIGEIEKQGSAMNIGMGGIGVAVRNNRFINYLNPASITERDTLSFMMDVGMDIKNFYNKDNDVSSAYNAFNMRNIVITLPIYKKSALILGFVPISNIGYKFASPETDPLIVSKYGDIKYYKYGSGSVNKLFVGGALNIGKKLAVGVELIDYFGTLYKHSDVEFSSDNTIRTIVSGNDYTISAFSAKFGAQFFTPFANDKYLLTLGATYSIGRDLGGDITDYSYATDATGISVDTLYHNVNSNNTIKMPGELAVGFTIKRQNKWMVGMDYTYQAWKSTSFPPVRGVDFEATASHSLKVGVEYTPNMYDVRYYFKRVTYRAGGYYEKSYMKVNGKNLSAYGITLGCSLPISRLNNALNLAVDLGERGSLKDNMVRERYVQFIINVNIHDLWFIKPKYD
;
A
#
# COMPACT_ATOMS: atom_id res chain seq x y z
N MET A 1 21.36 27.90 5.83
CA MET A 1 21.73 26.49 5.53
C MET A 1 20.53 25.61 5.16
N LYS A 2 19.48 26.18 4.57
CA LYS A 2 18.22 25.44 4.25
C LYS A 2 18.01 25.21 2.74
N LEU A 3 18.72 25.91 1.86
CA LEU A 3 18.59 25.80 0.40
C LEU A 3 19.24 24.54 -0.22
N PRO A 4 20.41 24.03 0.26
CA PRO A 4 21.06 22.90 -0.41
C PRO A 4 20.35 21.56 -0.20
N LEU A 5 19.56 21.38 0.87
CA LEU A 5 18.82 20.13 1.10
C LEU A 5 17.61 20.00 0.17
N LEU A 6 16.92 21.11 -0.11
CA LEU A 6 15.78 21.14 -1.05
C LEU A 6 16.29 20.96 -2.50
N ALA A 7 17.43 21.57 -2.85
CA ALA A 7 18.06 21.38 -4.15
C ALA A 7 18.58 19.95 -4.37
N PHE A 8 19.11 19.31 -3.34
CA PHE A 8 19.51 17.90 -3.38
C PHE A 8 18.32 16.94 -3.59
N PHE A 9 17.17 17.25 -2.97
CA PHE A 9 15.94 16.46 -3.16
C PHE A 9 15.32 16.63 -4.55
N ILE A 10 15.38 17.85 -5.12
CA ILE A 10 14.93 18.14 -6.50
C ILE A 10 15.86 17.46 -7.52
N LEU A 11 17.17 17.41 -7.27
CA LEU A 11 18.13 16.71 -8.11
C LEU A 11 17.95 15.18 -8.10
N LEU A 12 17.54 14.59 -6.97
CA LEU A 12 17.18 13.16 -6.89
C LEU A 12 15.89 12.84 -7.67
N LEU A 13 14.95 13.77 -7.73
CA LEU A 13 13.71 13.60 -8.52
C LEU A 13 13.95 13.75 -10.03
N SER A 14 14.93 14.56 -10.44
CA SER A 14 15.24 14.78 -11.85
C SER A 14 16.08 13.67 -12.49
N SER A 15 16.84 12.91 -11.70
CA SER A 15 17.62 11.77 -12.20
C SER A 15 16.78 10.49 -12.43
N GLY A 16 15.53 10.47 -11.96
CA GLY A 16 14.60 9.35 -12.14
C GLY A 16 13.71 9.40 -13.39
N ALA A 17 13.86 10.44 -14.23
CA ALA A 17 13.11 10.58 -15.48
C ALA A 17 13.77 9.85 -16.69
N GLY A 18 14.59 8.83 -16.44
CA GLY A 18 14.98 7.86 -17.44
C GLY A 18 13.77 7.00 -17.79
N ALA A 19 13.47 6.84 -19.07
CA ALA A 19 12.39 6.04 -19.60
C ALA A 19 12.25 4.73 -18.81
N GLN A 20 11.16 4.58 -18.07
CA GLN A 20 10.81 3.31 -17.45
C GLN A 20 10.63 2.32 -18.60
N THR A 21 11.54 1.37 -18.68
CA THR A 21 11.30 0.18 -19.48
C THR A 21 10.03 -0.47 -18.96
N VAL A 22 9.21 -1.00 -19.87
CA VAL A 22 7.88 -1.61 -19.64
C VAL A 22 7.87 -2.69 -18.53
N ASP A 23 9.01 -3.04 -17.97
CA ASP A 23 9.22 -4.12 -17.00
C ASP A 23 9.36 -3.69 -15.53
N ALA A 24 9.16 -2.43 -15.17
CA ALA A 24 9.18 -1.98 -13.78
C ALA A 24 7.82 -2.29 -13.10
N LEU A 25 7.63 -3.54 -12.67
CA LEU A 25 6.43 -3.97 -11.99
C LEU A 25 6.47 -3.56 -10.51
N GLY A 26 5.37 -2.98 -10.00
CA GLY A 26 5.21 -2.61 -8.59
C GLY A 26 5.09 -3.79 -7.63
N THR A 27 4.82 -4.99 -8.17
CA THR A 27 4.78 -6.26 -7.41
C THR A 27 5.14 -7.42 -8.34
N PHE A 28 5.44 -8.59 -7.77
CA PHE A 28 5.70 -9.83 -8.50
C PHE A 28 4.96 -10.99 -7.82
N THR A 29 3.64 -10.88 -7.74
CA THR A 29 2.80 -11.89 -7.14
C THR A 29 1.81 -12.47 -8.14
N PRO A 30 1.71 -13.81 -8.28
CA PRO A 30 0.68 -14.42 -9.09
C PRO A 30 -0.73 -14.07 -8.62
N TYR A 31 -0.91 -13.76 -7.34
CA TYR A 31 -2.19 -13.34 -6.82
C TYR A 31 -2.65 -11.96 -7.30
N SER A 32 -1.75 -11.12 -7.83
CA SER A 32 -2.13 -9.83 -8.44
C SER A 32 -2.90 -9.97 -9.76
N LEU A 33 -2.99 -11.18 -10.32
CA LEU A 33 -3.87 -11.49 -11.45
C LEU A 33 -5.35 -11.25 -11.12
N PHE A 34 -5.75 -11.42 -9.84
CA PHE A 34 -7.13 -11.37 -9.40
C PHE A 34 -7.52 -9.97 -8.92
N GLY A 35 -8.80 -9.63 -9.15
CA GLY A 35 -9.41 -8.41 -8.65
C GLY A 35 -8.69 -7.14 -9.11
N ILE A 36 -8.42 -6.25 -8.16
CA ILE A 36 -7.66 -5.01 -8.37
C ILE A 36 -6.15 -5.19 -8.12
N GLY A 37 -5.68 -6.43 -8.00
CA GLY A 37 -4.28 -6.74 -7.72
C GLY A 37 -3.99 -6.96 -6.23
N GLU A 38 -2.71 -6.89 -5.89
CA GLU A 38 -2.24 -6.97 -4.51
C GLU A 38 -2.56 -5.67 -3.78
N ILE A 39 -3.34 -5.76 -2.70
CA ILE A 39 -3.62 -4.61 -1.83
C ILE A 39 -2.39 -4.35 -0.95
N GLU A 40 -1.86 -3.12 -1.03
CA GLU A 40 -0.72 -2.70 -0.26
C GLU A 40 -1.08 -2.43 1.20
N LYS A 41 -0.22 -2.90 2.12
CA LYS A 41 -0.36 -2.57 3.54
C LYS A 41 -0.14 -1.09 3.74
N GLN A 42 -1.14 -0.42 4.25
CA GLN A 42 -1.11 1.01 4.50
C GLN A 42 -0.31 1.35 5.77
N GLY A 43 0.25 2.55 5.81
CA GLY A 43 1.02 3.08 6.93
C GLY A 43 2.50 3.35 6.58
N SER A 44 3.11 4.30 7.29
CA SER A 44 4.55 4.60 7.20
C SER A 44 5.40 3.49 7.82
N ALA A 45 6.73 3.56 7.70
CA ALA A 45 7.65 2.62 8.37
C ALA A 45 7.38 2.47 9.86
N MET A 46 6.86 3.52 10.50
CA MET A 46 6.56 3.51 11.92
C MET A 46 5.35 2.65 12.25
N ASN A 47 4.29 2.72 11.43
CA ASN A 47 3.12 1.86 11.56
C ASN A 47 3.48 0.41 11.25
N ILE A 48 4.18 0.18 10.12
CA ILE A 48 4.56 -1.17 9.69
C ILE A 48 5.50 -1.84 10.71
N GLY A 49 6.47 -1.11 11.26
CA GLY A 49 7.33 -1.64 12.32
C GLY A 49 6.58 -2.11 13.57
N MET A 50 5.32 -1.70 13.73
CA MET A 50 4.39 -2.13 14.79
C MET A 50 3.28 -3.05 14.26
N GLY A 51 3.53 -3.93 13.28
CA GLY A 51 2.51 -4.80 12.69
C GLY A 51 1.51 -4.07 11.79
N GLY A 52 1.67 -2.78 11.54
CA GLY A 52 0.74 -1.95 10.77
C GLY A 52 -0.40 -1.36 11.61
N ILE A 53 -0.28 -1.29 12.94
CA ILE A 53 -1.27 -0.58 13.77
C ILE A 53 -1.21 0.92 13.54
N GLY A 54 -2.36 1.59 13.64
CA GLY A 54 -2.46 3.03 13.44
C GLY A 54 -3.81 3.63 13.82
N VAL A 55 -4.87 2.84 13.92
CA VAL A 55 -6.24 3.33 14.14
C VAL A 55 -6.37 4.12 15.45
N ALA A 56 -5.71 3.65 16.51
CA ALA A 56 -5.69 4.31 17.80
C ALA A 56 -4.34 4.97 18.14
N VAL A 57 -3.36 4.96 17.22
CA VAL A 57 -2.04 5.54 17.47
C VAL A 57 -2.09 7.05 17.43
N ARG A 58 -1.66 7.71 18.51
CA ARG A 58 -1.50 9.16 18.65
C ARG A 58 -0.06 9.50 18.98
N ASN A 59 0.57 10.29 18.10
CA ASN A 59 1.96 10.70 18.29
C ASN A 59 2.20 12.08 17.66
N ASN A 60 2.97 12.94 18.33
CA ASN A 60 3.31 14.28 17.83
C ASN A 60 4.62 14.30 17.02
N ARG A 61 5.32 13.18 16.90
CA ARG A 61 6.62 13.09 16.23
C ARG A 61 6.54 12.59 14.79
N PHE A 62 5.44 11.94 14.42
CA PHE A 62 5.24 11.44 13.06
C PHE A 62 3.78 11.56 12.61
N ILE A 63 3.59 11.52 11.31
CA ILE A 63 2.27 11.55 10.70
C ILE A 63 1.69 10.13 10.69
N ASN A 64 0.57 9.93 11.37
CA ASN A 64 -0.23 8.74 11.24
C ASN A 64 -1.46 9.04 10.37
N TYR A 65 -1.42 8.65 9.09
CA TYR A 65 -2.52 8.86 8.16
C TYR A 65 -3.54 7.71 8.12
N LEU A 66 -3.36 6.67 8.94
CA LEU A 66 -4.32 5.56 9.02
C LEU A 66 -5.65 5.98 9.66
N ASN A 67 -5.62 6.97 10.55
CA ASN A 67 -6.81 7.58 11.13
C ASN A 67 -6.72 9.11 11.03
N PRO A 68 -7.61 9.79 10.26
CA PRO A 68 -7.54 11.23 10.12
C PRO A 68 -7.63 12.01 11.44
N ALA A 69 -8.30 11.49 12.47
CA ALA A 69 -8.36 12.12 13.78
C ALA A 69 -7.00 12.22 14.48
N SER A 70 -6.05 11.36 14.14
CA SER A 70 -4.74 11.27 14.80
C SER A 70 -3.87 12.51 14.57
N ILE A 71 -4.06 13.24 13.47
CA ILE A 71 -3.26 14.41 13.12
C ILE A 71 -3.46 15.60 14.07
N THR A 72 -4.47 15.53 14.92
CA THR A 72 -4.66 16.52 15.99
C THR A 72 -3.64 16.41 17.13
N GLU A 73 -2.91 15.29 17.24
CA GLU A 73 -1.81 15.11 18.19
C GLU A 73 -0.51 15.59 17.55
N ARG A 74 -0.31 16.89 17.63
CA ARG A 74 0.86 17.57 17.05
C ARG A 74 1.26 18.77 17.87
N ASP A 75 2.48 19.22 17.69
CA ASP A 75 2.96 20.45 18.27
C ASP A 75 2.30 21.64 17.53
N THR A 76 1.93 22.65 18.30
CA THR A 76 1.34 23.88 17.74
C THR A 76 2.34 24.52 16.77
N LEU A 77 1.84 25.02 15.63
CA LEU A 77 2.63 25.70 14.58
C LEU A 77 3.65 24.79 13.86
N SER A 78 3.55 23.47 14.00
CA SER A 78 4.46 22.54 13.33
C SER A 78 3.99 22.18 11.92
N PHE A 79 4.90 22.26 10.95
CA PHE A 79 4.82 21.60 9.65
C PHE A 79 5.42 20.21 9.77
N MET A 80 4.75 19.20 9.22
CA MET A 80 5.32 17.86 9.15
C MET A 80 5.16 17.29 7.75
N MET A 81 6.18 16.58 7.28
CA MET A 81 6.18 15.85 6.01
C MET A 81 6.78 14.46 6.24
N ASP A 82 6.16 13.45 5.67
CA ASP A 82 6.64 12.06 5.70
C ASP A 82 6.73 11.54 4.26
N VAL A 83 7.91 11.07 3.86
CA VAL A 83 8.17 10.48 2.55
C VAL A 83 8.73 9.09 2.76
N GLY A 84 8.11 8.12 2.14
CA GLY A 84 8.47 6.71 2.28
C GLY A 84 8.65 6.00 0.95
N MET A 85 9.55 5.03 0.97
CA MET A 85 9.78 4.08 -0.11
C MET A 85 10.02 2.69 0.46
N ASP A 86 9.79 1.66 -0.35
CA ASP A 86 10.03 0.29 0.05
C ASP A 86 10.64 -0.56 -1.06
N ILE A 87 11.37 -1.58 -0.62
CA ILE A 87 11.93 -2.64 -1.44
C ILE A 87 11.36 -3.95 -0.94
N LYS A 88 10.67 -4.69 -1.80
CA LYS A 88 10.06 -5.97 -1.46
C LYS A 88 10.67 -7.09 -2.28
N ASN A 89 11.24 -8.07 -1.60
CA ASN A 89 11.80 -9.27 -2.18
C ASN A 89 10.77 -10.38 -2.05
N PHE A 90 10.36 -10.97 -3.17
CA PHE A 90 9.40 -12.06 -3.24
C PHE A 90 10.11 -13.37 -3.51
N TYR A 91 9.71 -14.41 -2.80
CA TYR A 91 10.14 -15.79 -2.97
C TYR A 91 8.89 -16.64 -3.18
N ASN A 92 8.53 -16.83 -4.45
CA ASN A 92 7.35 -17.59 -4.84
C ASN A 92 7.74 -19.04 -5.04
N LYS A 93 6.95 -19.94 -4.51
CA LYS A 93 7.12 -21.37 -4.67
C LYS A 93 5.78 -22.03 -4.97
N ASP A 94 5.75 -22.80 -6.07
CA ASP A 94 4.76 -23.81 -6.37
C ASP A 94 5.38 -25.20 -6.12
N ASN A 95 4.64 -26.27 -6.38
CA ASN A 95 5.14 -27.64 -6.17
C ASN A 95 6.41 -27.90 -6.98
N ASP A 96 6.48 -27.42 -8.22
CA ASP A 96 7.51 -27.75 -9.19
C ASP A 96 8.50 -26.60 -9.47
N VAL A 97 8.08 -25.34 -9.23
CA VAL A 97 8.85 -24.16 -9.63
C VAL A 97 9.03 -23.20 -8.46
N SER A 98 10.19 -22.59 -8.41
CA SER A 98 10.45 -21.48 -7.49
C SER A 98 11.03 -20.29 -8.24
N SER A 99 10.64 -19.08 -7.85
CA SER A 99 11.12 -17.83 -8.42
C SER A 99 11.39 -16.80 -7.34
N ALA A 100 12.32 -15.87 -7.62
CA ALA A 100 12.64 -14.74 -6.76
C ALA A 100 12.64 -13.45 -7.58
N TYR A 101 12.00 -12.42 -7.06
CA TYR A 101 11.87 -11.11 -7.71
C TYR A 101 11.98 -10.00 -6.67
N ASN A 102 12.36 -8.81 -7.16
CA ASN A 102 12.46 -7.60 -6.35
C ASN A 102 11.55 -6.53 -6.94
N ALA A 103 10.79 -5.83 -6.11
CA ALA A 103 10.04 -4.64 -6.47
C ALA A 103 10.50 -3.45 -5.63
N PHE A 104 10.58 -2.28 -6.25
CA PHE A 104 10.87 -1.01 -5.59
C PHE A 104 9.69 -0.08 -5.80
N ASN A 105 9.14 0.47 -4.71
CA ASN A 105 7.95 1.32 -4.76
C ASN A 105 8.13 2.60 -3.94
N MET A 106 7.48 3.67 -4.39
CA MET A 106 7.16 4.80 -3.54
C MET A 106 5.97 4.41 -2.65
N ARG A 107 6.13 4.55 -1.32
CA ARG A 107 5.13 4.12 -0.35
C ARG A 107 4.14 5.21 0.02
N ASN A 108 4.64 6.38 0.36
CA ASN A 108 3.80 7.52 0.73
C ASN A 108 4.52 8.84 0.59
N ILE A 109 3.75 9.87 0.28
CA ILE A 109 4.11 11.28 0.50
C ILE A 109 2.95 11.90 1.24
N VAL A 110 3.16 12.32 2.48
CA VAL A 110 2.11 12.90 3.32
C VAL A 110 2.62 14.16 4.00
N ILE A 111 1.79 15.19 3.96
CA ILE A 111 2.08 16.50 4.56
C ILE A 111 0.97 16.86 5.52
N THR A 112 1.32 17.45 6.66
CA THR A 112 0.34 18.02 7.58
C THR A 112 0.68 19.44 7.95
N LEU A 113 -0.36 20.27 8.01
CA LEU A 113 -0.28 21.69 8.32
C LEU A 113 -1.14 22.03 9.54
N PRO A 114 -0.71 22.95 10.41
CA PRO A 114 -1.56 23.45 11.48
C PRO A 114 -2.59 24.44 10.90
N ILE A 115 -3.83 24.40 11.37
CA ILE A 115 -4.81 25.45 11.07
C ILE A 115 -4.92 26.37 12.27
N TYR A 116 -5.38 25.83 13.39
CA TYR A 116 -5.62 26.59 14.61
C TYR A 116 -5.58 25.68 15.83
N LYS A 117 -4.83 26.06 16.86
CA LYS A 117 -4.68 25.30 18.14
C LYS A 117 -4.55 23.78 17.91
N LYS A 118 -5.64 23.04 18.11
CA LYS A 118 -5.70 21.56 18.03
C LYS A 118 -6.41 21.08 16.76
N SER A 119 -6.34 21.83 15.68
CA SER A 119 -6.82 21.43 14.37
C SER A 119 -5.70 21.40 13.35
N ALA A 120 -5.80 20.49 12.40
CA ALA A 120 -4.78 20.28 11.38
C ALA A 120 -5.41 19.89 10.05
N LEU A 121 -4.68 20.19 8.98
CA LEU A 121 -4.91 19.67 7.64
C LEU A 121 -3.92 18.56 7.32
N ILE A 122 -4.34 17.66 6.46
CA ILE A 122 -3.51 16.61 5.87
C ILE A 122 -3.72 16.58 4.37
N LEU A 123 -2.64 16.38 3.64
CA LEU A 123 -2.61 16.09 2.21
C LEU A 123 -1.67 14.91 2.01
N GLY A 124 -2.04 13.93 1.19
CA GLY A 124 -1.18 12.79 0.96
C GLY A 124 -1.47 12.04 -0.32
N PHE A 125 -0.43 11.38 -0.81
CA PHE A 125 -0.44 10.43 -1.91
C PHE A 125 0.07 9.08 -1.42
N VAL A 126 -0.69 8.00 -1.70
CA VAL A 126 -0.37 6.64 -1.25
C VAL A 126 -0.86 5.63 -2.28
N PRO A 127 -0.03 4.68 -2.74
CA PRO A 127 -0.49 3.52 -3.51
C PRO A 127 -1.41 2.61 -2.66
N ILE A 128 -2.48 2.10 -3.29
CA ILE A 128 -3.46 1.21 -2.64
C ILE A 128 -3.30 -0.22 -3.08
N SER A 129 -3.09 -0.43 -4.40
CA SER A 129 -2.88 -1.75 -4.95
C SER A 129 -1.95 -1.73 -6.15
N ASN A 130 -1.28 -2.86 -6.38
CA ASN A 130 -0.39 -3.05 -7.51
C ASN A 130 -0.74 -4.34 -8.26
N ILE A 131 -0.65 -4.29 -9.58
CA ILE A 131 -0.66 -5.48 -10.44
C ILE A 131 0.77 -5.68 -10.97
N GLY A 132 1.27 -6.92 -10.85
CA GLY A 132 2.57 -7.29 -11.40
C GLY A 132 2.69 -8.80 -11.47
N TYR A 133 2.55 -9.33 -12.70
CA TYR A 133 2.78 -10.74 -12.99
C TYR A 133 3.21 -10.91 -14.46
N LYS A 134 3.98 -11.97 -14.70
CA LYS A 134 4.39 -12.37 -16.05
C LYS A 134 4.52 -13.89 -16.06
N PHE A 135 3.66 -14.55 -16.85
CA PHE A 135 3.65 -15.99 -17.00
C PHE A 135 3.82 -16.34 -18.47
N ALA A 136 4.52 -17.44 -18.73
CA ALA A 136 4.58 -18.05 -20.03
C ALA A 136 4.24 -19.53 -19.89
N SER A 137 3.37 -20.05 -20.76
CA SER A 137 3.05 -21.48 -20.82
C SER A 137 3.03 -21.94 -22.27
N PRO A 138 3.68 -23.08 -22.59
CA PRO A 138 3.57 -23.68 -23.89
C PRO A 138 2.20 -24.33 -24.08
N GLU A 139 1.76 -24.45 -25.34
CA GLU A 139 0.64 -25.32 -25.69
C GLU A 139 1.07 -26.79 -25.54
N THR A 140 0.22 -27.60 -24.93
CA THR A 140 0.49 -29.01 -24.64
C THR A 140 -0.40 -29.97 -25.41
N ASP A 141 -1.44 -29.48 -26.12
CA ASP A 141 -2.31 -30.31 -26.94
C ASP A 141 -1.56 -30.77 -28.21
N PRO A 142 -1.29 -32.10 -28.36
CA PRO A 142 -0.56 -32.62 -29.52
C PRO A 142 -1.25 -32.32 -30.86
N LEU A 143 -2.56 -32.19 -30.89
CA LEU A 143 -3.30 -31.89 -32.13
C LEU A 143 -3.07 -30.42 -32.57
N ILE A 144 -3.03 -29.52 -31.59
CA ILE A 144 -2.77 -28.11 -31.86
C ILE A 144 -1.31 -27.91 -32.27
N VAL A 145 -0.37 -28.49 -31.50
CA VAL A 145 1.07 -28.41 -31.79
C VAL A 145 1.41 -29.04 -33.15
N SER A 146 0.80 -30.17 -33.50
CA SER A 146 1.05 -30.80 -34.83
C SER A 146 0.57 -29.95 -36.02
N LYS A 147 -0.45 -29.13 -35.78
CA LYS A 147 -1.06 -28.30 -36.86
C LYS A 147 -0.42 -26.91 -37.01
N TYR A 148 -0.08 -26.29 -35.87
CA TYR A 148 0.34 -24.90 -35.83
C TYR A 148 1.78 -24.71 -35.31
N GLY A 149 2.47 -25.80 -34.94
CA GLY A 149 3.80 -25.75 -34.37
C GLY A 149 3.80 -25.33 -32.89
N ASP A 150 4.93 -24.86 -32.42
CA ASP A 150 5.10 -24.44 -31.02
C ASP A 150 4.37 -23.12 -30.78
N ILE A 151 3.38 -23.17 -29.86
CA ILE A 151 2.60 -22.01 -29.45
C ILE A 151 2.94 -21.69 -27.99
N LYS A 152 3.16 -20.42 -27.69
CA LYS A 152 3.38 -19.91 -26.35
C LYS A 152 2.31 -18.89 -25.99
N TYR A 153 1.74 -19.09 -24.81
CA TYR A 153 0.80 -18.14 -24.20
C TYR A 153 1.53 -17.32 -23.16
N TYR A 154 1.56 -16.02 -23.36
CA TYR A 154 2.06 -15.07 -22.38
C TYR A 154 0.90 -14.38 -21.70
N LYS A 155 0.93 -14.31 -20.36
CA LYS A 155 0.01 -13.49 -19.59
C LYS A 155 0.85 -12.55 -18.72
N TYR A 156 0.60 -11.27 -18.84
CA TYR A 156 1.27 -10.27 -18.04
C TYR A 156 0.30 -9.17 -17.62
N GLY A 157 0.57 -8.59 -16.48
CA GLY A 157 -0.21 -7.49 -15.96
C GLY A 157 0.68 -6.51 -15.26
N SER A 158 0.30 -5.23 -15.31
CA SER A 158 0.99 -4.12 -14.67
C SER A 158 0.01 -3.04 -14.27
N GLY A 159 0.49 -2.05 -13.54
CA GLY A 159 -0.30 -0.90 -13.14
C GLY A 159 -0.63 -0.87 -11.66
N SER A 160 -1.24 0.23 -11.25
CA SER A 160 -1.53 0.49 -9.83
C SER A 160 -2.80 1.32 -9.66
N VAL A 161 -3.43 1.17 -8.51
CA VAL A 161 -4.46 2.09 -8.00
C VAL A 161 -3.84 2.93 -6.92
N ASN A 162 -3.94 4.24 -7.08
CA ASN A 162 -3.39 5.22 -6.17
C ASN A 162 -4.49 6.00 -5.47
N LYS A 163 -4.17 6.52 -4.31
CA LYS A 163 -5.03 7.36 -3.49
C LYS A 163 -4.37 8.72 -3.29
N LEU A 164 -4.99 9.79 -3.79
CA LEU A 164 -4.74 11.15 -3.37
C LEU A 164 -5.80 11.53 -2.35
N PHE A 165 -5.42 12.16 -1.25
CA PHE A 165 -6.39 12.57 -0.24
C PHE A 165 -6.05 13.92 0.37
N VAL A 166 -7.09 14.65 0.72
CA VAL A 166 -7.03 15.88 1.49
C VAL A 166 -8.02 15.78 2.65
N GLY A 167 -7.63 16.21 3.82
CA GLY A 167 -8.48 16.07 4.98
C GLY A 167 -8.18 17.07 6.07
N GLY A 168 -9.03 17.05 7.08
CA GLY A 168 -8.88 17.88 8.26
C GLY A 168 -9.35 17.16 9.50
N ALA A 169 -8.80 17.57 10.64
CA ALA A 169 -9.21 17.04 11.93
C ALA A 169 -9.21 18.13 13.00
N LEU A 170 -10.03 17.91 14.01
CA LEU A 170 -10.15 18.79 15.16
C LEU A 170 -10.40 18.01 16.44
N ASN A 171 -9.97 18.57 17.57
CA ASN A 171 -10.33 18.05 18.87
C ASN A 171 -11.66 18.65 19.36
N ILE A 172 -12.57 17.78 19.77
CA ILE A 172 -13.82 18.13 20.43
C ILE A 172 -13.60 17.98 21.94
N GLY A 173 -13.52 19.11 22.63
CA GLY A 173 -13.19 19.12 24.05
C GLY A 173 -11.75 18.65 24.32
N LYS A 174 -11.56 17.85 25.40
CA LYS A 174 -10.24 17.43 25.89
C LYS A 174 -9.92 15.97 25.62
N LYS A 175 -10.90 15.17 25.18
CA LYS A 175 -10.78 13.69 25.12
C LYS A 175 -11.20 13.07 23.80
N LEU A 176 -11.75 13.84 22.88
CA LEU A 176 -12.23 13.33 21.59
C LEU A 176 -11.59 14.10 20.44
N ALA A 177 -11.11 13.39 19.46
CA ALA A 177 -10.68 13.91 18.16
C ALA A 177 -11.52 13.31 17.07
N VAL A 178 -11.87 14.10 16.06
CA VAL A 178 -12.55 13.65 14.85
C VAL A 178 -11.85 14.20 13.63
N GLY A 179 -11.91 13.46 12.54
CA GLY A 179 -11.30 13.87 11.28
C GLY A 179 -12.02 13.28 10.09
N VAL A 180 -11.84 13.92 8.95
CA VAL A 180 -12.37 13.51 7.66
C VAL A 180 -11.31 13.66 6.59
N GLU A 181 -11.24 12.72 5.68
CA GLU A 181 -10.47 12.76 4.43
C GLU A 181 -11.41 12.62 3.25
N LEU A 182 -11.24 13.47 2.26
CA LEU A 182 -11.79 13.31 0.91
C LEU A 182 -10.71 12.61 0.08
N ILE A 183 -11.11 11.60 -0.66
CA ILE A 183 -10.20 10.68 -1.33
C ILE A 183 -10.54 10.64 -2.81
N ASP A 184 -9.53 10.77 -3.65
CA ASP A 184 -9.57 10.50 -5.07
C ASP A 184 -8.75 9.24 -5.36
N TYR A 185 -9.41 8.19 -5.87
CA TYR A 185 -8.77 6.97 -6.37
C TYR A 185 -8.56 7.08 -7.86
N PHE A 186 -7.35 6.86 -8.31
CA PHE A 186 -7.00 6.93 -9.72
C PHE A 186 -5.89 5.94 -10.10
N GLY A 187 -5.85 5.60 -11.37
CA GLY A 187 -4.81 4.71 -11.91
C GLY A 187 -5.28 3.91 -13.10
N THR A 188 -4.41 3.08 -13.62
CA THR A 188 -4.73 2.16 -14.71
C THR A 188 -4.16 0.79 -14.40
N LEU A 189 -4.97 -0.24 -14.63
CA LEU A 189 -4.60 -1.64 -14.48
C LEU A 189 -4.59 -2.28 -15.87
N TYR A 190 -3.45 -2.81 -16.29
CA TYR A 190 -3.23 -3.48 -17.56
C TYR A 190 -3.20 -4.98 -17.37
N LYS A 191 -4.03 -5.72 -18.13
CA LYS A 191 -4.06 -7.19 -18.12
C LYS A 191 -4.01 -7.68 -19.55
N HIS A 192 -2.90 -8.27 -19.92
CA HIS A 192 -2.60 -8.67 -21.30
C HIS A 192 -2.45 -10.18 -21.42
N SER A 193 -2.76 -10.70 -22.61
CA SER A 193 -2.58 -12.10 -22.98
C SER A 193 -2.16 -12.17 -24.44
N ASP A 194 -0.97 -12.67 -24.69
CA ASP A 194 -0.42 -12.80 -26.02
C ASP A 194 -0.32 -14.27 -26.41
N VAL A 195 -0.59 -14.56 -27.68
CA VAL A 195 -0.44 -15.88 -28.29
C VAL A 195 0.61 -15.78 -29.38
N GLU A 196 1.79 -16.34 -29.12
CA GLU A 196 2.93 -16.34 -30.03
C GLU A 196 3.08 -17.69 -30.72
N PHE A 197 3.26 -17.68 -32.05
CA PHE A 197 3.51 -18.85 -32.86
C PHE A 197 4.99 -18.88 -33.26
N SER A 198 5.77 -19.69 -32.55
CA SER A 198 7.26 -19.68 -32.67
C SER A 198 7.78 -20.41 -33.89
N SER A 199 6.99 -21.33 -34.46
CA SER A 199 7.43 -22.23 -35.57
C SER A 199 7.14 -21.70 -36.96
N ASP A 200 6.28 -20.68 -37.08
CA ASP A 200 5.87 -20.17 -38.39
C ASP A 200 5.76 -18.63 -38.33
N ASN A 201 6.74 -17.97 -38.95
CA ASN A 201 6.77 -16.51 -39.08
C ASN A 201 5.65 -15.93 -39.95
N THR A 202 4.85 -16.79 -40.63
CA THR A 202 3.69 -16.35 -41.41
C THR A 202 2.44 -16.18 -40.55
N ILE A 203 2.40 -16.82 -39.37
CA ILE A 203 1.31 -16.67 -38.41
C ILE A 203 1.63 -15.51 -37.48
N ARG A 204 0.72 -14.56 -37.44
CA ARG A 204 0.88 -13.33 -36.62
C ARG A 204 0.63 -13.64 -35.15
N THR A 205 1.39 -13.01 -34.27
CA THR A 205 1.14 -12.98 -32.85
C THR A 205 -0.16 -12.22 -32.56
N ILE A 206 -1.01 -12.80 -31.73
CA ILE A 206 -2.25 -12.16 -31.28
C ILE A 206 -2.02 -11.59 -29.90
N VAL A 207 -2.17 -10.27 -29.80
CA VAL A 207 -2.12 -9.52 -28.54
C VAL A 207 -3.54 -9.16 -28.12
N SER A 208 -3.94 -9.56 -26.93
CA SER A 208 -5.25 -9.22 -26.37
C SER A 208 -5.08 -8.61 -24.99
N GLY A 209 -5.91 -7.66 -24.64
CA GLY A 209 -5.81 -7.00 -23.35
C GLY A 209 -7.11 -6.38 -22.86
N ASN A 210 -7.11 -6.15 -21.55
CA ASN A 210 -8.14 -5.39 -20.84
C ASN A 210 -7.45 -4.30 -20.02
N ASP A 211 -7.67 -3.06 -20.39
CA ASP A 211 -7.16 -1.90 -19.68
C ASP A 211 -8.28 -1.27 -18.85
N TYR A 212 -8.09 -1.23 -17.54
CA TYR A 212 -9.05 -0.67 -16.59
C TYR A 212 -8.55 0.69 -16.13
N THR A 213 -9.14 1.76 -16.61
CA THR A 213 -8.92 3.11 -16.04
C THR A 213 -9.79 3.28 -14.81
N ILE A 214 -9.21 3.76 -13.73
CA ILE A 214 -9.87 3.92 -12.44
C ILE A 214 -9.96 5.39 -12.10
N SER A 215 -11.16 5.86 -11.75
CA SER A 215 -11.44 7.20 -11.25
C SER A 215 -12.64 7.15 -10.31
N ALA A 216 -12.42 7.42 -9.02
CA ALA A 216 -13.51 7.40 -8.03
C ALA A 216 -13.24 8.31 -6.84
N PHE A 217 -14.26 9.04 -6.43
CA PHE A 217 -14.21 9.85 -5.21
C PHE A 217 -14.85 9.12 -4.03
N SER A 218 -14.21 9.20 -2.88
CA SER A 218 -14.66 8.61 -1.63
C SER A 218 -14.34 9.52 -0.43
N ALA A 219 -14.74 9.09 0.76
CA ALA A 219 -14.40 9.74 2.00
C ALA A 219 -14.08 8.73 3.11
N LYS A 220 -13.17 9.13 4.00
CA LYS A 220 -12.83 8.38 5.22
C LYS A 220 -13.07 9.26 6.43
N PHE A 221 -13.78 8.71 7.39
CA PHE A 221 -14.04 9.33 8.69
C PHE A 221 -13.19 8.65 9.76
N GLY A 222 -12.72 9.42 10.71
CA GLY A 222 -11.96 8.91 11.83
C GLY A 222 -12.36 9.56 13.14
N ALA A 223 -12.33 8.77 14.21
CA ALA A 223 -12.54 9.24 15.55
C ALA A 223 -11.51 8.60 16.50
N GLN A 224 -11.07 9.35 17.49
CA GLN A 224 -10.22 8.85 18.56
C GLN A 224 -10.68 9.43 19.91
N PHE A 225 -10.99 8.54 20.84
CA PHE A 225 -11.23 8.88 22.23
C PHE A 225 -9.97 8.57 23.02
N PHE A 226 -9.48 9.53 23.79
CA PHE A 226 -8.25 9.37 24.57
C PHE A 226 -8.43 9.91 25.98
N THR A 227 -7.99 9.14 26.94
CA THR A 227 -8.10 9.49 28.34
C THR A 227 -6.87 9.04 29.14
N PRO A 228 -6.27 9.95 29.90
CA PRO A 228 -5.23 9.56 30.83
C PRO A 228 -5.84 8.77 32.00
N PHE A 229 -5.06 7.86 32.57
CA PHE A 229 -5.41 7.06 33.72
C PHE A 229 -4.19 6.78 34.61
N ALA A 230 -4.42 6.25 35.82
CA ALA A 230 -3.39 5.97 36.82
C ALA A 230 -2.51 7.21 37.13
N ASN A 231 -3.17 8.31 37.55
CA ASN A 231 -2.53 9.61 37.87
C ASN A 231 -1.75 10.19 36.66
N ASP A 232 -2.37 10.20 35.50
CA ASP A 232 -1.85 10.71 34.22
C ASP A 232 -0.58 9.99 33.73
N LYS A 233 -0.22 8.86 34.35
CA LYS A 233 0.96 8.09 33.96
C LYS A 233 0.82 7.36 32.62
N TYR A 234 -0.41 6.96 32.29
CA TYR A 234 -0.74 6.22 31.09
C TYR A 234 -1.84 6.93 30.32
N LEU A 235 -1.80 6.78 29.00
CA LEU A 235 -2.82 7.25 28.09
C LEU A 235 -3.47 6.04 27.39
N LEU A 236 -4.77 5.86 27.57
CA LEU A 236 -5.59 4.95 26.78
C LEU A 236 -6.15 5.71 25.60
N THR A 237 -6.01 5.17 24.39
CA THR A 237 -6.66 5.68 23.18
C THR A 237 -7.48 4.58 22.56
N LEU A 238 -8.74 4.87 22.25
CA LEU A 238 -9.63 4.06 21.44
C LEU A 238 -9.82 4.77 20.10
N GLY A 239 -9.69 4.05 19.00
CA GLY A 239 -9.82 4.61 17.67
C GLY A 239 -10.82 3.82 16.83
N ALA A 240 -11.50 4.54 15.93
CA ALA A 240 -12.34 3.96 14.91
C ALA A 240 -12.19 4.74 13.61
N THR A 241 -12.24 4.05 12.47
CA THR A 241 -12.30 4.66 11.15
C THR A 241 -13.32 3.95 10.28
N TYR A 242 -13.95 4.71 9.40
CA TYR A 242 -14.87 4.20 8.40
C TYR A 242 -14.59 4.87 7.06
N SER A 243 -14.29 4.07 6.03
CA SER A 243 -14.16 4.51 4.64
C SER A 243 -15.40 4.10 3.86
N ILE A 244 -15.94 5.02 3.08
CA ILE A 244 -17.12 4.74 2.25
C ILE A 244 -16.70 3.87 1.07
N GLY A 245 -17.41 2.75 0.83
CA GLY A 245 -17.24 1.95 -0.37
C GLY A 245 -17.74 2.70 -1.60
N ARG A 246 -17.06 2.52 -2.73
CA ARG A 246 -17.40 3.17 -4.01
C ARG A 246 -17.15 2.22 -5.17
N ASP A 247 -17.93 2.44 -6.23
CA ASP A 247 -17.62 1.86 -7.53
C ASP A 247 -16.39 2.60 -8.08
N LEU A 248 -15.37 1.84 -8.48
CA LEU A 248 -14.18 2.36 -9.12
C LEU A 248 -14.54 2.63 -10.59
N GLY A 249 -15.17 3.76 -10.86
CA GLY A 249 -15.58 4.19 -12.19
C GLY A 249 -14.40 4.28 -13.15
N GLY A 250 -14.68 4.66 -14.40
CA GLY A 250 -13.72 4.79 -15.49
C GLY A 250 -13.98 3.80 -16.62
N ASP A 251 -13.12 3.81 -17.60
CA ASP A 251 -13.30 3.03 -18.84
C ASP A 251 -12.62 1.67 -18.74
N ILE A 252 -13.25 0.66 -19.34
CA ILE A 252 -12.64 -0.63 -19.63
C ILE A 252 -12.44 -0.65 -21.15
N THR A 253 -11.18 -0.74 -21.57
CA THR A 253 -10.82 -0.91 -22.97
C THR A 253 -10.44 -2.36 -23.22
N ASP A 254 -11.27 -3.06 -23.95
CA ASP A 254 -11.02 -4.43 -24.38
C ASP A 254 -10.51 -4.40 -25.83
N TYR A 255 -9.38 -5.03 -26.10
CA TYR A 255 -8.81 -5.06 -27.43
C TYR A 255 -8.15 -6.38 -27.77
N SER A 256 -8.09 -6.65 -29.07
CA SER A 256 -7.30 -7.72 -29.66
C SER A 256 -6.81 -7.28 -31.03
N TYR A 257 -5.52 -7.43 -31.28
CA TYR A 257 -4.92 -7.12 -32.56
C TYR A 257 -3.84 -8.14 -32.95
N ALA A 258 -3.61 -8.29 -34.21
CA ALA A 258 -2.52 -9.09 -34.76
C ALA A 258 -1.28 -8.20 -34.93
N THR A 259 -0.12 -8.70 -34.52
CA THR A 259 1.16 -8.03 -34.72
C THR A 259 2.04 -8.78 -35.71
N ASP A 260 2.91 -8.05 -36.38
CA ASP A 260 4.00 -8.65 -37.16
C ASP A 260 5.14 -9.13 -36.23
N ALA A 261 6.18 -9.70 -36.84
CA ALA A 261 7.37 -10.19 -36.14
C ALA A 261 8.16 -9.06 -35.43
N THR A 262 7.90 -7.80 -35.72
CA THR A 262 8.50 -6.64 -35.02
C THR A 262 7.66 -6.11 -33.90
N GLY A 263 6.48 -6.70 -33.65
CA GLY A 263 5.54 -6.28 -32.60
C GLY A 263 4.65 -5.09 -33.01
N ILE A 264 4.68 -4.67 -34.26
CA ILE A 264 3.83 -3.59 -34.77
C ILE A 264 2.43 -4.16 -35.06
N SER A 265 1.38 -3.48 -34.58
CA SER A 265 -0.01 -3.83 -34.90
C SER A 265 -0.26 -3.70 -36.40
N VAL A 266 -0.69 -4.79 -37.01
CA VAL A 266 -0.97 -4.86 -38.45
C VAL A 266 -2.47 -4.88 -38.75
N ASP A 267 -3.24 -5.49 -37.83
CA ASP A 267 -4.68 -5.63 -37.98
C ASP A 267 -5.37 -5.63 -36.64
N THR A 268 -6.44 -4.84 -36.50
CA THR A 268 -7.26 -4.77 -35.31
C THR A 268 -8.42 -5.75 -35.41
N LEU A 269 -8.39 -6.81 -34.63
CA LEU A 269 -9.42 -7.84 -34.60
C LEU A 269 -10.64 -7.40 -33.76
N TYR A 270 -10.39 -6.70 -32.68
CA TYR A 270 -11.42 -6.23 -31.77
C TYR A 270 -10.93 -5.00 -31.00
N HIS A 271 -11.79 -4.00 -30.83
CA HIS A 271 -11.56 -2.86 -29.96
C HIS A 271 -12.90 -2.33 -29.45
N ASN A 272 -13.07 -2.34 -28.15
CA ASN A 272 -14.28 -1.85 -27.52
C ASN A 272 -13.94 -1.06 -26.27
N VAL A 273 -14.57 0.09 -26.10
CA VAL A 273 -14.46 0.91 -24.89
C VAL A 273 -15.81 0.91 -24.20
N ASN A 274 -15.83 0.42 -22.97
CA ASN A 274 -17.01 0.40 -22.12
C ASN A 274 -16.78 1.30 -20.91
N SER A 275 -17.56 2.38 -20.79
CA SER A 275 -17.48 3.34 -19.71
C SER A 275 -18.22 2.91 -18.43
N ASN A 276 -18.76 1.69 -18.39
CA ASN A 276 -19.45 1.14 -17.23
C ASN A 276 -18.56 0.19 -16.41
N ASN A 277 -17.48 0.69 -15.87
CA ASN A 277 -16.66 -0.10 -14.94
C ASN A 277 -17.45 -0.37 -13.66
N THR A 278 -17.70 -1.64 -13.36
CA THR A 278 -18.46 -2.10 -12.20
C THR A 278 -17.60 -2.64 -11.07
N ILE A 279 -16.27 -2.49 -11.13
CA ILE A 279 -15.39 -2.91 -10.05
C ILE A 279 -15.67 -2.05 -8.83
N LYS A 280 -16.03 -2.71 -7.71
CA LYS A 280 -16.36 -2.03 -6.45
C LYS A 280 -15.20 -2.13 -5.47
N MET A 281 -14.84 -1.02 -4.87
CA MET A 281 -14.05 -0.99 -3.66
C MET A 281 -15.00 -0.93 -2.46
N PRO A 282 -15.01 -1.94 -1.59
CA PRO A 282 -15.95 -1.96 -0.46
C PRO A 282 -15.57 -0.94 0.59
N GLY A 283 -16.54 -0.63 1.45
CA GLY A 283 -16.26 0.15 2.65
C GLY A 283 -15.34 -0.61 3.60
N GLU A 284 -14.50 0.14 4.30
CA GLU A 284 -13.59 -0.36 5.33
C GLU A 284 -14.00 0.14 6.69
N LEU A 285 -14.14 -0.75 7.65
CA LEU A 285 -14.30 -0.44 9.07
C LEU A 285 -13.06 -0.91 9.82
N ALA A 286 -12.42 -0.01 10.55
CA ALA A 286 -11.32 -0.38 11.43
C ALA A 286 -11.52 0.17 12.84
N VAL A 287 -11.20 -0.65 13.83
CA VAL A 287 -11.23 -0.29 15.25
C VAL A 287 -9.92 -0.69 15.89
N GLY A 288 -9.50 0.05 16.90
CA GLY A 288 -8.26 -0.25 17.59
C GLY A 288 -8.17 0.41 18.94
N PHE A 289 -7.19 -0.04 19.72
CA PHE A 289 -6.83 0.60 20.99
C PHE A 289 -5.33 0.66 21.17
N THR A 290 -4.86 1.65 21.92
CA THR A 290 -3.48 1.73 22.39
C THR A 290 -3.42 2.14 23.84
N ILE A 291 -2.44 1.57 24.55
CA ILE A 291 -2.04 2.01 25.89
C ILE A 291 -0.60 2.50 25.79
N LYS A 292 -0.38 3.73 26.18
CA LYS A 292 0.90 4.40 26.04
C LYS A 292 1.36 4.95 27.40
N ARG A 293 2.61 4.69 27.77
CA ARG A 293 3.34 5.49 28.75
C ARG A 293 4.20 6.49 28.00
N GLN A 294 3.90 7.76 28.17
CA GLN A 294 4.51 8.83 27.40
C GLN A 294 6.05 8.74 27.39
N ASN A 295 6.66 8.87 26.21
CA ASN A 295 8.11 8.82 25.99
C ASN A 295 8.81 7.53 26.47
N LYS A 296 8.07 6.45 26.68
CA LYS A 296 8.64 5.17 27.13
C LYS A 296 8.20 3.98 26.29
N TRP A 297 6.93 3.65 26.30
CA TRP A 297 6.41 2.51 25.57
C TRP A 297 4.95 2.69 25.17
N MET A 298 4.56 2.01 24.14
CA MET A 298 3.19 1.89 23.67
C MET A 298 2.93 0.44 23.24
N VAL A 299 1.73 -0.05 23.55
CA VAL A 299 1.21 -1.33 23.06
C VAL A 299 -0.15 -1.06 22.43
N GLY A 300 -0.45 -1.70 21.34
CA GLY A 300 -1.73 -1.52 20.68
C GLY A 300 -2.14 -2.70 19.80
N MET A 301 -3.42 -2.67 19.41
CA MET A 301 -4.03 -3.67 18.55
C MET A 301 -5.10 -3.01 17.70
N ASP A 302 -5.13 -3.38 16.43
CA ASP A 302 -6.13 -2.94 15.45
C ASP A 302 -6.81 -4.15 14.78
N TYR A 303 -8.09 -3.99 14.48
CA TYR A 303 -8.87 -4.91 13.67
C TYR A 303 -9.50 -4.15 12.53
N THR A 304 -9.38 -4.68 11.30
CA THR A 304 -9.94 -4.10 10.08
C THR A 304 -10.82 -5.11 9.37
N TYR A 305 -11.95 -4.64 8.86
CA TYR A 305 -12.93 -5.41 8.11
C TYR A 305 -13.30 -4.70 6.81
N GLN A 306 -13.36 -5.47 5.69
CA GLN A 306 -13.84 -4.99 4.39
C GLN A 306 -14.78 -6.01 3.77
N ALA A 307 -15.93 -5.57 3.26
CA ALA A 307 -17.00 -6.42 2.75
C ALA A 307 -16.89 -6.65 1.23
N TRP A 308 -15.84 -7.33 0.75
CA TRP A 308 -15.60 -7.62 -0.67
C TRP A 308 -16.60 -8.57 -1.31
N LYS A 309 -17.40 -9.29 -0.54
CA LYS A 309 -18.37 -10.26 -1.04
C LYS A 309 -19.38 -9.70 -2.03
N SER A 310 -19.65 -8.39 -1.98
CA SER A 310 -20.55 -7.70 -2.91
C SER A 310 -19.91 -7.29 -4.23
N THR A 311 -18.61 -7.58 -4.41
CA THR A 311 -17.83 -7.19 -5.58
C THR A 311 -17.75 -8.35 -6.55
N SER A 312 -18.13 -8.12 -7.81
CA SER A 312 -17.94 -9.07 -8.91
C SER A 312 -16.70 -8.68 -9.71
N PHE A 313 -15.88 -9.67 -10.01
CA PHE A 313 -14.71 -9.51 -10.86
C PHE A 313 -14.83 -10.38 -12.10
N PRO A 314 -14.22 -10.00 -13.24
CA PRO A 314 -14.17 -10.84 -14.42
C PRO A 314 -13.55 -12.21 -14.10
N PRO A 315 -14.11 -13.31 -14.67
CA PRO A 315 -13.58 -14.63 -14.42
C PRO A 315 -12.17 -14.80 -15.04
N VAL A 316 -11.31 -15.52 -14.34
CA VAL A 316 -10.00 -15.91 -14.85
C VAL A 316 -10.07 -17.35 -15.37
N ARG A 317 -9.75 -17.55 -16.65
CA ARG A 317 -9.83 -18.88 -17.30
C ARG A 317 -8.94 -19.87 -16.55
N GLY A 318 -9.52 -21.00 -16.16
CA GLY A 318 -8.82 -22.12 -15.52
C GLY A 318 -8.58 -21.98 -14.02
N VAL A 319 -9.09 -20.92 -13.38
CA VAL A 319 -8.98 -20.73 -11.92
C VAL A 319 -10.32 -20.30 -11.35
N ASP A 320 -10.77 -20.98 -10.30
CA ASP A 320 -11.94 -20.56 -9.55
C ASP A 320 -11.57 -19.43 -8.59
N PHE A 321 -12.09 -18.23 -8.86
CA PHE A 321 -11.84 -17.04 -8.05
C PHE A 321 -13.15 -16.44 -7.54
N GLU A 322 -13.22 -16.25 -6.24
CA GLU A 322 -14.35 -15.62 -5.56
C GLU A 322 -13.86 -14.54 -4.59
N ALA A 323 -14.52 -13.39 -4.57
CA ALA A 323 -14.24 -12.34 -3.59
C ALA A 323 -15.00 -12.61 -2.28
N THR A 324 -14.30 -12.56 -1.15
CA THR A 324 -14.86 -12.78 0.19
C THR A 324 -14.53 -11.60 1.11
N ALA A 325 -15.19 -11.52 2.26
CA ALA A 325 -14.86 -10.52 3.26
C ALA A 325 -13.41 -10.67 3.74
N SER A 326 -12.67 -9.56 3.79
CA SER A 326 -11.34 -9.53 4.35
C SER A 326 -11.34 -9.12 5.81
N HIS A 327 -10.42 -9.70 6.56
CA HIS A 327 -10.24 -9.46 7.99
C HIS A 327 -8.74 -9.33 8.28
N SER A 328 -8.36 -8.31 9.03
CA SER A 328 -6.96 -8.13 9.42
C SER A 328 -6.88 -7.83 10.91
N LEU A 329 -6.05 -8.58 11.61
CA LEU A 329 -5.72 -8.39 13.02
C LEU A 329 -4.24 -8.01 13.12
N LYS A 330 -3.93 -6.90 13.79
CA LYS A 330 -2.59 -6.35 13.91
C LYS A 330 -2.29 -6.05 15.37
N VAL A 331 -1.09 -6.38 15.82
CA VAL A 331 -0.60 -6.07 17.17
C VAL A 331 0.79 -5.46 17.07
N GLY A 332 1.07 -4.51 17.96
CA GLY A 332 2.37 -3.84 17.93
C GLY A 332 2.78 -3.25 19.26
N VAL A 333 4.08 -3.13 19.41
CA VAL A 333 4.73 -2.54 20.57
C VAL A 333 5.79 -1.52 20.13
N GLU A 334 5.92 -0.46 20.88
CA GLU A 334 6.94 0.58 20.73
C GLU A 334 7.66 0.76 22.06
N TYR A 335 8.98 0.92 22.03
CA TYR A 335 9.80 1.16 23.21
C TYR A 335 10.91 2.16 22.92
N THR A 336 11.04 3.19 23.79
CA THR A 336 12.14 4.16 23.75
C THR A 336 12.83 4.15 25.12
N PRO A 337 14.09 3.72 25.22
CA PRO A 337 14.79 3.60 26.51
C PRO A 337 14.87 4.93 27.28
N ASN A 338 15.37 5.97 26.65
CA ASN A 338 15.43 7.33 27.19
C ASN A 338 15.51 8.36 26.07
N MET A 339 14.41 8.98 25.73
CA MET A 339 14.30 9.94 24.63
C MET A 339 15.22 11.18 24.80
N TYR A 340 15.52 11.56 26.02
CA TYR A 340 16.28 12.76 26.34
C TYR A 340 17.73 12.47 26.73
N ASP A 341 18.24 11.25 26.49
CA ASP A 341 19.62 10.90 26.81
C ASP A 341 20.60 11.71 25.95
N VAL A 342 21.46 12.46 26.60
CA VAL A 342 22.46 13.32 25.90
C VAL A 342 23.71 12.51 25.56
N ARG A 343 24.04 11.49 26.34
CA ARG A 343 25.31 10.76 26.26
C ARG A 343 25.25 9.59 25.27
N TYR A 344 24.14 8.82 25.28
CA TYR A 344 24.03 7.59 24.51
C TYR A 344 22.96 7.68 23.42
N TYR A 345 23.37 7.71 22.16
CA TYR A 345 22.49 7.82 21.00
C TYR A 345 21.41 6.72 20.97
N PHE A 346 21.82 5.45 21.14
CA PHE A 346 20.91 4.31 21.08
C PHE A 346 19.79 4.32 22.13
N LYS A 347 19.94 5.04 23.22
CA LYS A 347 18.85 5.23 24.19
C LYS A 347 17.74 6.14 23.68
N ARG A 348 18.03 7.01 22.70
CA ARG A 348 17.05 7.91 22.05
C ARG A 348 16.31 7.23 20.90
N VAL A 349 16.85 6.13 20.37
CA VAL A 349 16.22 5.34 19.31
C VAL A 349 14.91 4.75 19.84
N THR A 350 13.85 4.84 19.02
CA THR A 350 12.60 4.17 19.29
C THR A 350 12.58 2.84 18.54
N TYR A 351 12.45 1.76 19.29
CA TYR A 351 12.39 0.38 18.77
C TYR A 351 10.93 -0.06 18.67
N ARG A 352 10.61 -0.83 17.64
CA ARG A 352 9.28 -1.34 17.37
C ARG A 352 9.31 -2.80 17.00
N ALA A 353 8.27 -3.51 17.40
CA ALA A 353 8.01 -4.86 16.97
C ALA A 353 6.50 -5.06 16.84
N GLY A 354 6.09 -5.94 15.95
CA GLY A 354 4.69 -6.25 15.76
C GLY A 354 4.47 -7.53 14.98
N GLY A 355 3.21 -7.87 14.82
CA GLY A 355 2.78 -8.98 14.00
C GLY A 355 1.37 -8.77 13.51
N TYR A 356 1.03 -9.48 12.46
CA TYR A 356 -0.30 -9.42 11.85
C TYR A 356 -0.74 -10.79 11.34
N TYR A 357 -2.04 -10.95 11.29
CA TYR A 357 -2.72 -12.00 10.57
C TYR A 357 -3.81 -11.37 9.71
N GLU A 358 -3.81 -11.72 8.43
CA GLU A 358 -4.72 -11.17 7.44
C GLU A 358 -5.37 -12.30 6.64
N LYS A 359 -6.69 -12.30 6.59
CA LYS A 359 -7.48 -13.07 5.65
C LYS A 359 -7.81 -12.13 4.51
N SER A 360 -7.17 -12.34 3.35
CA SER A 360 -7.40 -11.54 2.15
C SER A 360 -8.82 -11.66 1.64
N TYR A 361 -9.22 -10.73 0.77
CA TYR A 361 -10.49 -10.81 0.06
C TYR A 361 -10.53 -11.92 -1.00
N MET A 362 -9.39 -12.51 -1.33
CA MET A 362 -9.25 -13.49 -2.38
C MET A 362 -9.54 -14.90 -1.85
N LYS A 363 -10.43 -15.60 -2.53
CA LYS A 363 -10.66 -17.03 -2.37
C LYS A 363 -10.36 -17.68 -3.72
N VAL A 364 -9.32 -18.51 -3.76
CA VAL A 364 -8.82 -19.17 -4.96
C VAL A 364 -8.99 -20.66 -4.80
N ASN A 365 -9.57 -21.34 -5.80
CA ASN A 365 -9.84 -22.78 -5.78
C ASN A 365 -10.58 -23.23 -4.51
N GLY A 366 -11.56 -22.44 -4.07
CA GLY A 366 -12.34 -22.72 -2.86
C GLY A 366 -11.63 -22.45 -1.53
N LYS A 367 -10.37 -21.98 -1.52
CA LYS A 367 -9.58 -21.67 -0.31
C LYS A 367 -9.33 -20.18 -0.13
N ASN A 368 -9.47 -19.69 1.10
CA ASN A 368 -9.15 -18.31 1.42
C ASN A 368 -7.64 -18.09 1.42
N LEU A 369 -7.20 -17.03 0.75
CA LEU A 369 -5.82 -16.57 0.81
C LEU A 369 -5.59 -15.87 2.15
N SER A 370 -4.70 -16.41 2.98
CA SER A 370 -4.30 -15.80 4.25
C SER A 370 -2.83 -15.42 4.23
N ALA A 371 -2.49 -14.36 4.93
CA ALA A 371 -1.14 -13.89 5.14
C ALA A 371 -0.88 -13.66 6.63
N TYR A 372 0.35 -13.88 7.05
CA TYR A 372 0.81 -13.56 8.40
C TYR A 372 2.27 -13.12 8.35
N GLY A 373 2.68 -12.38 9.35
CA GLY A 373 4.07 -11.94 9.40
C GLY A 373 4.44 -11.26 10.71
N ILE A 374 5.74 -11.03 10.83
CA ILE A 374 6.37 -10.36 11.96
C ILE A 374 7.08 -9.13 11.41
N THR A 375 6.98 -8.04 12.14
CA THR A 375 7.60 -6.78 11.75
C THR A 375 8.52 -6.26 12.83
N LEU A 376 9.61 -5.64 12.40
CA LEU A 376 10.56 -4.95 13.26
C LEU A 376 10.76 -3.54 12.72
N GLY A 377 11.03 -2.58 13.58
CA GLY A 377 11.28 -1.21 13.14
C GLY A 377 12.11 -0.41 14.14
N CYS A 378 12.69 0.66 13.66
CA CYS A 378 13.34 1.64 14.50
C CYS A 378 13.22 3.06 13.92
N SER A 379 13.18 4.06 14.81
CA SER A 379 13.30 5.47 14.46
C SER A 379 14.61 6.02 14.96
N LEU A 380 15.42 6.52 14.05
CA LEU A 380 16.73 7.11 14.30
C LEU A 380 16.57 8.64 14.33
N PRO A 381 16.56 9.29 15.50
CA PRO A 381 16.40 10.73 15.59
C PRO A 381 17.64 11.46 15.01
N ILE A 382 17.41 12.35 14.01
CA ILE A 382 18.47 13.10 13.33
C ILE A 382 18.67 14.45 14.00
N SER A 383 17.60 15.09 14.44
CA SER A 383 17.66 16.43 15.03
C SER A 383 16.81 16.57 16.27
N ARG A 384 16.97 17.71 16.96
CA ARG A 384 16.17 18.04 18.16
C ARG A 384 14.69 18.31 17.83
N LEU A 385 14.34 18.59 16.57
CA LEU A 385 13.00 18.93 16.09
C LEU A 385 12.20 17.71 15.63
N ASN A 386 12.42 16.52 16.22
CA ASN A 386 11.70 15.28 15.91
C ASN A 386 11.89 14.77 14.46
N ASN A 387 12.89 15.30 13.72
CA ASN A 387 13.27 14.73 12.44
C ASN A 387 13.90 13.36 12.65
N ALA A 388 13.45 12.38 11.92
CA ALA A 388 13.91 11.00 12.08
C ALA A 388 13.98 10.26 10.73
N LEU A 389 14.95 9.37 10.64
CA LEU A 389 14.96 8.31 9.66
C LEU A 389 14.29 7.08 10.29
N ASN A 390 13.25 6.61 9.67
CA ASN A 390 12.47 5.48 10.15
C ASN A 390 12.70 4.28 9.23
N LEU A 391 13.06 3.16 9.83
CA LEU A 391 13.33 1.91 9.14
C LEU A 391 12.37 0.84 9.67
N ALA A 392 11.85 0.03 8.77
CA ALA A 392 11.09 -1.14 9.15
C ALA A 392 11.41 -2.33 8.22
N VAL A 393 11.26 -3.52 8.76
CA VAL A 393 11.35 -4.78 8.03
C VAL A 393 10.08 -5.57 8.30
N ASP A 394 9.43 -6.04 7.25
CA ASP A 394 8.27 -6.93 7.30
C ASP A 394 8.68 -8.29 6.72
N LEU A 395 8.57 -9.32 7.53
CA LEU A 395 8.83 -10.72 7.18
C LEU A 395 7.49 -11.44 7.16
N GLY A 396 7.01 -11.78 5.97
CA GLY A 396 5.69 -12.38 5.83
C GLY A 396 5.65 -13.60 4.93
N GLU A 397 4.58 -14.37 5.12
CA GLU A 397 4.22 -15.50 4.27
C GLU A 397 2.74 -15.40 3.90
N ARG A 398 2.42 -15.73 2.65
CA ARG A 398 1.07 -15.74 2.09
C ARG A 398 0.87 -16.98 1.22
N GLY A 399 -0.37 -17.52 1.23
CA GLY A 399 -0.72 -18.68 0.43
C GLY A 399 -0.26 -20.00 1.03
N SER A 400 -0.25 -21.05 0.21
CA SER A 400 0.02 -22.43 0.63
C SER A 400 0.54 -23.24 -0.56
N LEU A 401 1.23 -24.34 -0.32
CA LEU A 401 1.58 -25.34 -1.36
C LEU A 401 0.47 -26.36 -1.60
N LYS A 402 -0.64 -26.27 -0.85
CA LYS A 402 -1.79 -27.15 -1.00
C LYS A 402 -2.81 -26.55 -1.96
N ASP A 403 -3.65 -27.39 -2.56
CA ASP A 403 -4.81 -26.98 -3.37
C ASP A 403 -4.43 -26.13 -4.62
N ASN A 404 -3.30 -26.44 -5.26
CA ASN A 404 -2.74 -25.71 -6.41
C ASN A 404 -2.58 -24.19 -6.16
N MET A 405 -2.19 -23.84 -4.96
CA MET A 405 -1.88 -22.47 -4.59
C MET A 405 -0.36 -22.25 -4.56
N VAL A 406 0.06 -21.01 -4.78
CA VAL A 406 1.45 -20.59 -4.68
C VAL A 406 1.73 -20.10 -3.26
N ARG A 407 2.79 -20.60 -2.64
CA ARG A 407 3.29 -20.05 -1.39
C ARG A 407 4.26 -18.92 -1.69
N GLU A 408 3.96 -17.75 -1.17
CA GLU A 408 4.82 -16.57 -1.25
C GLU A 408 5.41 -16.26 0.11
N ARG A 409 6.73 -16.13 0.16
CA ARG A 409 7.46 -15.53 1.26
C ARG A 409 8.02 -14.20 0.81
N TYR A 410 7.97 -13.20 1.65
CA TYR A 410 8.52 -11.92 1.30
C TYR A 410 9.26 -11.27 2.46
N VAL A 411 10.25 -10.49 2.07
CA VAL A 411 11.00 -9.60 2.95
C VAL A 411 10.86 -8.20 2.38
N GLN A 412 10.20 -7.31 3.11
CA GLN A 412 10.01 -5.92 2.69
C GLN A 412 10.80 -5.01 3.62
N PHE A 413 11.67 -4.20 3.03
CA PHE A 413 12.42 -3.14 3.71
C PHE A 413 11.72 -1.82 3.42
N ILE A 414 11.42 -1.06 4.47
CA ILE A 414 10.70 0.20 4.37
C ILE A 414 11.55 1.29 4.98
N ILE A 415 11.70 2.39 4.27
CA ILE A 415 12.46 3.56 4.67
C ILE A 415 11.56 4.77 4.57
N ASN A 416 11.39 5.52 5.67
CA ASN A 416 10.69 6.79 5.69
C ASN A 416 11.57 7.88 6.28
N VAL A 417 11.50 9.06 5.67
CA VAL A 417 12.09 10.29 6.21
C VAL A 417 10.96 11.16 6.74
N ASN A 418 10.98 11.43 8.04
CA ASN A 418 10.06 12.33 8.68
C ASN A 418 10.72 13.69 8.91
N ILE A 419 10.14 14.74 8.34
CA ILE A 419 10.57 16.12 8.48
C ILE A 419 9.56 16.85 9.35
N HIS A 420 10.03 17.48 10.41
CA HIS A 420 9.25 18.26 11.33
C HIS A 420 9.92 19.64 11.52
N ASP A 421 9.22 20.70 11.21
CA ASP A 421 9.74 22.07 11.37
C ASP A 421 8.65 23.00 11.94
N LEU A 422 9.07 24.06 12.61
CA LEU A 422 8.20 25.09 13.17
C LEU A 422 8.19 26.31 12.24
N TRP A 423 7.19 26.41 11.38
CA TRP A 423 7.17 27.41 10.29
C TRP A 423 6.51 28.75 10.67
N PHE A 424 5.66 28.77 11.65
CA PHE A 424 4.80 29.93 11.95
C PHE A 424 5.27 30.73 13.18
N ILE A 425 6.55 30.60 13.54
CA ILE A 425 7.16 31.40 14.59
C ILE A 425 7.71 32.69 13.97
N LYS A 426 7.21 33.84 14.41
CA LYS A 426 7.80 35.14 14.02
C LYS A 426 9.24 35.20 14.50
N PRO A 427 10.22 35.47 13.64
CA PRO A 427 11.58 35.75 14.10
C PRO A 427 11.53 36.97 15.04
N LYS A 428 12.08 36.86 16.24
CA LYS A 428 12.37 38.00 17.09
C LYS A 428 13.64 38.61 16.50
N TYR A 429 13.52 39.79 15.93
CA TYR A 429 14.65 40.67 15.66
C TYR A 429 14.95 41.36 16.97
N ASP A 430 16.07 41.02 17.60
CA ASP A 430 16.66 41.78 18.69
C ASP A 430 17.40 42.99 18.11
#